data_212208ab8834ad6e9347f03901154bac
#
_entry.id   212208ab8834ad6e9347f03901154bac
#
_cell.length_a   1.000
_cell.length_b   1.000
_cell.length_c   1.000
_cell.angle_alpha   90.00
_cell.angle_beta   90.00
_cell.angle_gamma   90.00
#
_symmetry.space_group_name_H-M   'P 1'
#
loop_
_entity.id
_entity.type
_entity.pdbx_description
1 polymer ?
#
loop_
_entity_poly.entity_id
_entity_poly.type
_entity_poly.pdbx_seq_one_letter_code
_entity_poly.pdbx_strand_id
1 'polypeptide(L)'
;MKFSKYHALGNDYIVIDPKYLKTKLSDNDIKTICDRHYGIGSDGILYGPEKSETCNFALRIFNPDASEAEKSGNGLRIFSRYLWDQSLVSNNEFTIETKGGIVTSTVGDNGLSVSVGMGKVRFTHDAIGEPQPIPRVITIKERYFTYY
;
A
#
# COMPACT_ATOMS: atom_id res chain seq x y z
N MET A 1 8.23 -12.88 -16.14
CA MET A 1 7.39 -12.05 -15.23
C MET A 1 7.37 -10.62 -15.75
N LYS A 2 6.19 -9.99 -15.82
CA LYS A 2 6.05 -8.55 -16.10
C LYS A 2 5.75 -7.83 -14.78
N PHE A 3 6.39 -6.70 -14.54
CA PHE A 3 6.16 -5.89 -13.35
C PHE A 3 6.28 -4.40 -13.69
N SER A 4 5.78 -3.56 -12.79
CA SER A 4 5.97 -2.12 -12.81
C SER A 4 6.53 -1.65 -11.48
N LYS A 5 7.45 -0.70 -11.48
CA LYS A 5 8.04 -0.16 -10.26
C LYS A 5 7.67 1.31 -10.10
N TYR A 6 7.15 1.67 -8.93
CA TYR A 6 6.72 3.01 -8.57
C TYR A 6 7.28 3.40 -7.21
N HIS A 7 7.22 4.69 -6.90
CA HIS A 7 7.44 5.17 -5.53
C HIS A 7 6.46 6.29 -5.17
N ALA A 8 6.15 6.38 -3.89
CA ALA A 8 5.43 7.49 -3.29
C ALA A 8 6.27 8.02 -2.12
N LEU A 9 6.78 9.24 -2.26
CA LEU A 9 7.63 9.90 -1.25
C LEU A 9 8.88 9.08 -0.88
N GLY A 10 9.47 8.37 -1.84
CA GLY A 10 10.66 7.54 -1.65
C GLY A 10 10.37 6.09 -1.24
N ASN A 11 9.18 5.79 -0.73
CA ASN A 11 8.77 4.42 -0.44
C ASN A 11 8.39 3.71 -1.75
N ASP A 12 9.19 2.75 -2.18
CA ASP A 12 9.10 2.12 -3.49
C ASP A 12 8.46 0.72 -3.44
N TYR A 13 7.59 0.45 -4.40
CA TYR A 13 6.90 -0.83 -4.56
C TYR A 13 7.01 -1.38 -5.96
N ILE A 14 7.03 -2.70 -6.05
CA ILE A 14 6.89 -3.44 -7.30
C ILE A 14 5.43 -3.90 -7.42
N VAL A 15 4.74 -3.46 -8.48
CA VAL A 15 3.39 -3.93 -8.79
C VAL A 15 3.50 -5.14 -9.71
N ILE A 16 2.89 -6.24 -9.30
CA ILE A 16 2.85 -7.50 -10.04
C ILE A 16 1.38 -7.87 -10.27
N ASP A 17 0.96 -7.82 -11.53
CA ASP A 17 -0.36 -8.28 -11.94
C ASP A 17 -0.33 -9.81 -12.12
N PRO A 18 -1.13 -10.57 -11.34
CA PRO A 18 -1.17 -12.03 -11.38
C PRO A 18 -1.42 -12.63 -12.76
N LYS A 19 -2.13 -11.90 -13.63
CA LYS A 19 -2.41 -12.39 -15.00
C LYS A 19 -1.15 -12.64 -15.84
N TYR A 20 -0.02 -12.03 -15.47
CA TYR A 20 1.27 -12.23 -16.16
C TYR A 20 2.15 -13.28 -15.48
N LEU A 21 1.66 -13.96 -14.46
CA LEU A 21 2.37 -15.04 -13.79
C LEU A 21 1.85 -16.41 -14.24
N LYS A 22 2.75 -17.38 -14.35
CA LYS A 22 2.39 -18.77 -14.59
C LYS A 22 1.99 -19.49 -13.30
N THR A 23 2.58 -19.10 -12.18
CA THR A 23 2.34 -19.65 -10.84
C THR A 23 2.27 -18.51 -9.83
N LYS A 24 1.60 -18.73 -8.70
CA LYS A 24 1.59 -17.78 -7.59
C LYS A 24 3.01 -17.57 -7.05
N LEU A 25 3.30 -16.39 -6.53
CA LEU A 25 4.58 -16.10 -5.86
C LEU A 25 4.68 -16.93 -4.57
N SER A 26 5.81 -17.55 -4.36
CA SER A 26 6.21 -18.13 -3.08
C SER A 26 6.83 -17.04 -2.18
N ASP A 27 6.96 -17.32 -0.88
CA ASP A 27 7.64 -16.42 0.06
C ASP A 27 9.09 -16.17 -0.36
N ASN A 28 9.75 -17.19 -0.93
CA ASN A 28 11.11 -17.04 -1.42
C ASN A 28 11.20 -16.14 -2.66
N ASP A 29 10.21 -16.20 -3.56
CA ASP A 29 10.13 -15.30 -4.70
C ASP A 29 9.97 -13.85 -4.23
N ILE A 30 9.09 -13.59 -3.25
CA ILE A 30 8.88 -12.26 -2.68
C ILE A 30 10.17 -11.71 -2.10
N LYS A 31 10.85 -12.48 -1.24
CA LYS A 31 12.14 -12.11 -0.64
C LYS A 31 13.18 -11.78 -1.70
N THR A 32 13.31 -12.65 -2.70
CA THR A 32 14.28 -12.48 -3.79
C THR A 32 13.97 -11.24 -4.63
N ILE A 33 12.71 -11.02 -5.00
CA ILE A 33 12.29 -9.86 -5.80
C ILE A 33 12.57 -8.55 -5.04
N CYS A 34 12.30 -8.51 -3.73
CA CYS A 34 12.49 -7.33 -2.90
C CYS A 34 13.95 -7.06 -2.54
N ASP A 35 14.84 -8.05 -2.65
CA ASP A 35 16.26 -7.89 -2.34
C ASP A 35 16.90 -6.82 -3.24
N ARG A 36 17.56 -5.83 -2.61
CA ARG A 36 18.14 -4.68 -3.34
C ARG A 36 19.50 -5.00 -3.98
N HIS A 37 20.11 -6.12 -3.64
CA HIS A 37 21.42 -6.54 -4.16
C HIS A 37 21.30 -7.65 -5.21
N TYR A 38 20.41 -8.60 -4.98
CA TYR A 38 20.27 -9.79 -5.83
C TYR A 38 18.94 -9.86 -6.59
N GLY A 39 18.00 -8.97 -6.27
CA GLY A 39 16.70 -8.87 -6.92
C GLY A 39 16.47 -7.54 -7.62
N ILE A 40 15.20 -7.20 -7.81
CA ILE A 40 14.79 -5.90 -8.36
C ILE A 40 14.96 -4.81 -7.29
N GLY A 41 14.76 -5.17 -6.03
CA GLY A 41 14.84 -4.30 -4.87
C GLY A 41 13.59 -3.43 -4.69
N SER A 42 12.96 -3.49 -3.53
CA SER A 42 11.83 -2.61 -3.16
C SER A 42 11.51 -2.71 -1.69
N ASP A 43 10.69 -1.77 -1.20
CA ASP A 43 10.12 -1.81 0.14
C ASP A 43 8.93 -2.79 0.25
N GLY A 44 8.49 -3.37 -0.86
CA GLY A 44 7.44 -4.39 -0.89
C GLY A 44 6.87 -4.64 -2.27
N ILE A 45 5.90 -5.56 -2.32
CA ILE A 45 5.19 -5.96 -3.53
C ILE A 45 3.70 -5.64 -3.37
N LEU A 46 3.12 -5.02 -4.40
CA LEU A 46 1.69 -4.84 -4.60
C LEU A 46 1.23 -5.90 -5.59
N TYR A 47 0.63 -6.96 -5.08
CA TYR A 47 0.17 -8.10 -5.86
C TYR A 47 -1.29 -7.91 -6.22
N GLY A 48 -1.55 -7.56 -7.46
CA GLY A 48 -2.87 -7.23 -8.00
C GLY A 48 -2.79 -6.54 -9.37
N PRO A 49 -3.97 -6.24 -9.98
CA PRO A 49 -5.31 -6.43 -9.43
C PRO A 49 -5.76 -7.89 -9.43
N GLU A 50 -6.35 -8.32 -8.33
CA GLU A 50 -7.09 -9.58 -8.25
C GLU A 50 -8.60 -9.30 -8.31
N LYS A 51 -9.39 -10.35 -8.57
CA LYS A 51 -10.86 -10.27 -8.52
C LYS A 51 -11.33 -10.16 -7.07
N SER A 52 -12.32 -9.33 -6.83
CA SER A 52 -13.07 -9.26 -5.57
C SER A 52 -14.55 -9.49 -5.84
N GLU A 53 -15.25 -10.08 -4.88
CA GLU A 53 -16.71 -10.23 -4.95
C GLU A 53 -17.44 -8.99 -4.44
N THR A 54 -16.76 -8.15 -3.66
CA THR A 54 -17.36 -7.00 -2.96
C THR A 54 -16.82 -5.65 -3.41
N CYS A 55 -15.67 -5.63 -4.09
CA CYS A 55 -14.97 -4.42 -4.53
C CYS A 55 -14.65 -4.46 -6.02
N ASN A 56 -14.23 -3.32 -6.57
CA ASN A 56 -13.79 -3.25 -7.97
C ASN A 56 -12.50 -4.06 -8.19
N PHE A 57 -11.62 -4.08 -7.18
CA PHE A 57 -10.35 -4.80 -7.23
C PHE A 57 -10.01 -5.38 -5.85
N ALA A 58 -9.16 -6.42 -5.82
CA ALA A 58 -8.48 -6.86 -4.63
C ALA A 58 -6.96 -6.67 -4.79
N LEU A 59 -6.29 -6.37 -3.67
CA LEU A 59 -4.86 -6.12 -3.57
C LEU A 59 -4.29 -6.83 -2.36
N ARG A 60 -3.21 -7.58 -2.57
CA ARG A 60 -2.37 -8.08 -1.48
C ARG A 60 -1.08 -7.26 -1.42
N ILE A 61 -0.65 -6.93 -0.22
CA ILE A 61 0.53 -6.10 0.02
C ILE A 61 1.54 -6.95 0.78
N PHE A 62 2.69 -7.22 0.19
CA PHE A 62 3.74 -8.01 0.82
C PHE A 62 4.91 -7.12 1.21
N ASN A 63 5.39 -7.33 2.43
CA ASN A 63 6.66 -6.81 2.90
C ASN A 63 7.84 -7.61 2.33
N PRO A 64 9.09 -7.11 2.38
CA PRO A 64 10.26 -7.81 1.87
C PRO A 64 10.54 -9.17 2.55
N ASP A 65 10.03 -9.38 3.77
CA ASP A 65 10.13 -10.63 4.50
C ASP A 65 9.05 -11.67 4.13
N ALA A 66 8.20 -11.33 3.15
CA ALA A 66 7.02 -12.06 2.69
C ALA A 66 5.82 -12.03 3.65
N SER A 67 5.88 -11.31 4.74
CA SER A 67 4.67 -11.06 5.54
C SER A 67 3.68 -10.19 4.76
N GLU A 68 2.39 -10.43 4.97
CA GLU A 68 1.33 -9.67 4.31
C GLU A 68 0.84 -8.54 5.22
N ALA A 69 1.01 -7.31 4.77
CA ALA A 69 0.53 -6.10 5.44
C ALA A 69 -0.99 -5.93 5.25
N GLU A 70 -1.65 -5.38 6.26
CA GLU A 70 -3.08 -5.08 6.20
C GLU A 70 -3.39 -3.93 5.24
N LYS A 71 -2.67 -2.83 5.36
CA LYS A 71 -2.80 -1.62 4.52
C LYS A 71 -1.47 -0.87 4.42
N SER A 72 -1.28 -0.17 3.32
CA SER A 72 -0.20 0.80 3.11
C SER A 72 -0.75 2.01 2.38
N GLY A 73 -0.73 3.18 2.98
CA GLY A 73 -1.20 4.40 2.33
C GLY A 73 -0.40 4.74 1.07
N ASN A 74 0.93 4.58 1.10
CA ASN A 74 1.80 4.75 -0.06
C ASN A 74 1.52 3.67 -1.12
N GLY A 75 1.44 2.40 -0.69
CA GLY A 75 1.15 1.29 -1.58
C GLY A 75 -0.20 1.43 -2.29
N LEU A 76 -1.24 1.86 -1.57
CA LEU A 76 -2.57 2.08 -2.14
C LEU A 76 -2.58 3.24 -3.16
N ARG A 77 -1.86 4.34 -2.90
CA ARG A 77 -1.71 5.43 -3.88
C ARG A 77 -0.96 4.96 -5.13
N ILE A 78 0.12 4.20 -4.95
CA ILE A 78 0.88 3.59 -6.06
C ILE A 78 -0.01 2.65 -6.86
N PHE A 79 -0.75 1.77 -6.20
CA PHE A 79 -1.63 0.81 -6.88
C PHE A 79 -2.74 1.51 -7.66
N SER A 80 -3.35 2.53 -7.09
CA SER A 80 -4.37 3.33 -7.77
C SER A 80 -3.81 4.04 -9.01
N ARG A 81 -2.59 4.58 -8.92
CA ARG A 81 -1.89 5.15 -10.07
C ARG A 81 -1.58 4.09 -11.13
N TYR A 82 -1.14 2.91 -10.73
CA TYR A 82 -0.93 1.80 -11.64
C TYR A 82 -2.23 1.41 -12.38
N LEU A 83 -3.36 1.32 -11.67
CA LEU A 83 -4.65 1.04 -12.30
C LEU A 83 -5.03 2.09 -13.35
N TRP A 84 -4.76 3.36 -13.04
CA TRP A 84 -4.94 4.46 -13.99
C TRP A 84 -4.05 4.31 -15.22
N ASP A 85 -2.76 4.07 -15.05
CA ASP A 85 -1.80 3.91 -16.14
C ASP A 85 -2.12 2.70 -17.04
N GLN A 86 -2.81 1.68 -16.47
CA GLN A 86 -3.30 0.53 -17.24
C GLN A 86 -4.72 0.75 -17.81
N SER A 87 -5.29 1.96 -17.68
CA SER A 87 -6.65 2.31 -18.13
C SER A 87 -7.74 1.40 -17.54
N LEU A 88 -7.52 0.90 -16.32
CA LEU A 88 -8.48 0.05 -15.60
C LEU A 88 -9.45 0.88 -14.75
N VAL A 89 -9.12 2.13 -14.47
CA VAL A 89 -9.94 3.10 -13.74
C VAL A 89 -9.94 4.45 -14.46
N SER A 90 -10.94 5.26 -14.16
CA SER A 90 -11.10 6.65 -14.61
C SER A 90 -11.14 7.59 -13.40
N ASN A 91 -11.61 8.83 -13.57
CA ASN A 91 -11.73 9.83 -12.49
C ASN A 91 -12.80 9.49 -11.44
N ASN A 92 -13.56 8.42 -11.60
CA ASN A 92 -14.58 8.02 -10.63
C ASN A 92 -13.94 7.34 -9.42
N GLU A 93 -14.61 7.38 -8.29
CA GLU A 93 -14.26 6.61 -7.12
C GLU A 93 -14.39 5.11 -7.39
N PHE A 94 -13.45 4.33 -6.87
CA PHE A 94 -13.46 2.87 -6.91
C PHE A 94 -13.00 2.29 -5.59
N THR A 95 -13.28 1.00 -5.39
CA THR A 95 -13.00 0.30 -4.14
C THR A 95 -11.93 -0.78 -4.34
N ILE A 96 -11.08 -0.92 -3.32
CA ILE A 96 -10.02 -1.92 -3.26
C ILE A 96 -10.20 -2.73 -1.99
N GLU A 97 -10.33 -4.04 -2.13
CA GLU A 97 -10.28 -4.98 -1.02
C GLU A 97 -8.85 -5.25 -0.63
N THR A 98 -8.54 -5.13 0.66
CA THR A 98 -7.23 -5.46 1.24
C THR A 98 -7.42 -6.36 2.45
N LYS A 99 -6.35 -6.98 2.96
CA LYS A 99 -6.38 -7.74 4.22
C LYS A 99 -6.90 -6.92 5.40
N GLY A 100 -6.67 -5.61 5.42
CA GLY A 100 -7.17 -4.69 6.45
C GLY A 100 -8.56 -4.12 6.17
N GLY A 101 -9.29 -4.66 5.18
CA GLY A 101 -10.64 -4.23 4.80
C GLY A 101 -10.68 -3.36 3.55
N ILE A 102 -11.87 -2.83 3.27
CA ILE A 102 -12.16 -2.06 2.06
C ILE A 102 -11.56 -0.66 2.15
N VAL A 103 -11.01 -0.20 1.04
CA VAL A 103 -10.48 1.16 0.85
C VAL A 103 -11.15 1.78 -0.37
N THR A 104 -11.59 3.02 -0.24
CA THR A 104 -12.01 3.83 -1.38
C THR A 104 -10.82 4.59 -1.94
N SER A 105 -10.75 4.72 -3.25
CA SER A 105 -9.70 5.47 -3.93
C SER A 105 -10.25 6.26 -5.10
N THR A 106 -9.62 7.40 -5.37
CA THR A 106 -9.90 8.27 -6.51
C THR A 106 -8.60 8.74 -7.13
N VAL A 107 -8.52 8.69 -8.45
CA VAL A 107 -7.41 9.27 -9.22
C VAL A 107 -7.93 10.49 -9.97
N GLY A 108 -7.34 11.65 -9.68
CA GLY A 108 -7.70 12.93 -10.29
C GLY A 108 -6.55 13.54 -11.08
N ASP A 109 -6.79 14.75 -11.60
CA ASP A 109 -5.79 15.57 -12.29
C ASP A 109 -5.00 14.81 -13.37
N ASN A 110 -5.69 14.02 -14.17
CA ASN A 110 -5.06 13.16 -15.19
C ASN A 110 -3.96 12.24 -14.63
N GLY A 111 -4.20 11.67 -13.46
CA GLY A 111 -3.27 10.75 -12.80
C GLY A 111 -2.26 11.42 -11.86
N LEU A 112 -2.25 12.74 -11.74
CA LEU A 112 -1.30 13.47 -10.89
C LEU A 112 -1.69 13.49 -9.41
N SER A 113 -2.98 13.32 -9.11
CA SER A 113 -3.50 13.32 -7.75
C SER A 113 -4.14 11.96 -7.43
N VAL A 114 -3.82 11.41 -6.27
CA VAL A 114 -4.44 10.15 -5.78
C VAL A 114 -4.86 10.34 -4.33
N SER A 115 -6.15 10.11 -4.08
CA SER A 115 -6.73 10.11 -2.74
C SER A 115 -7.15 8.69 -2.34
N VAL A 116 -6.84 8.29 -1.11
CA VAL A 116 -7.22 6.98 -0.55
C VAL A 116 -7.85 7.13 0.83
N GLY A 117 -9.00 6.50 1.05
CA GLY A 117 -9.71 6.49 2.32
C GLY A 117 -9.14 5.44 3.26
N MET A 118 -8.22 5.81 4.14
CA MET A 118 -7.57 4.90 5.09
C MET A 118 -8.44 4.50 6.29
N GLY A 119 -9.62 5.08 6.42
CA GLY A 119 -10.52 4.88 7.58
C GLY A 119 -10.20 5.83 8.72
N LYS A 120 -10.79 5.54 9.88
CA LYS A 120 -10.61 6.34 11.10
C LYS A 120 -9.42 5.82 11.91
N VAL A 121 -8.59 6.70 12.42
CA VAL A 121 -7.55 6.38 13.40
C VAL A 121 -8.24 5.89 14.68
N ARG A 122 -7.77 4.78 15.21
CA ARG A 122 -8.17 4.28 16.52
C ARG A 122 -6.92 4.24 17.40
N PHE A 123 -7.00 4.86 18.54
CA PHE A 123 -5.98 4.76 19.58
C PHE A 123 -6.39 3.62 20.51
N THR A 124 -5.63 2.54 20.53
CA THR A 124 -5.82 1.47 21.51
C THR A 124 -5.11 1.90 22.81
N HIS A 125 -5.88 2.38 23.77
CA HIS A 125 -5.42 2.50 25.14
C HIS A 125 -5.96 1.32 25.93
N ASP A 126 -5.10 0.51 26.47
CA ASP A 126 -5.44 -0.60 27.38
C ASP A 126 -5.83 -0.11 28.79
N ALA A 127 -6.00 1.21 28.98
CA ALA A 127 -6.42 1.82 30.23
C ALA A 127 -7.84 2.40 30.10
N ILE A 128 -8.80 1.73 30.74
CA ILE A 128 -10.14 2.27 30.96
C ILE A 128 -9.99 3.57 31.79
N GLY A 129 -10.30 4.71 31.18
CA GLY A 129 -10.40 5.99 31.87
C GLY A 129 -9.28 7.01 31.61
N GLU A 130 -8.31 6.74 30.77
CA GLU A 130 -7.32 7.76 30.39
C GLU A 130 -7.90 8.73 29.35
N PRO A 131 -7.81 10.03 29.59
CA PRO A 131 -8.17 11.03 28.58
C PRO A 131 -7.15 10.98 27.44
N GLN A 132 -7.59 11.25 26.19
CA GLN A 132 -6.84 11.47 24.97
C GLN A 132 -5.31 11.33 25.06
N PRO A 133 -4.64 10.61 24.16
CA PRO A 133 -3.19 10.44 24.24
C PRO A 133 -2.51 11.81 24.32
N ILE A 134 -1.75 12.03 25.39
CA ILE A 134 -0.98 13.26 25.56
C ILE A 134 0.12 13.24 24.48
N PRO A 135 0.15 14.22 23.59
CA PRO A 135 1.18 14.28 22.58
C PRO A 135 2.56 14.39 23.25
N ARG A 136 3.47 13.53 22.84
CA ARG A 136 4.86 13.60 23.29
C ARG A 136 5.71 14.26 22.23
N VAL A 137 6.59 15.15 22.64
CA VAL A 137 7.51 15.85 21.74
C VAL A 137 8.91 15.28 21.92
N ILE A 138 9.53 14.86 20.85
CA ILE A 138 10.96 14.52 20.83
C ILE A 138 11.70 15.53 19.96
N THR A 139 12.90 15.87 20.38
CA THR A 139 13.78 16.78 19.63
C THR A 139 14.94 15.98 19.05
N ILE A 140 15.07 16.00 17.73
CA ILE A 140 16.18 15.37 17.02
C ILE A 140 16.82 16.42 16.12
N LYS A 141 18.09 16.75 16.34
CA LYS A 141 18.85 17.74 15.55
C LYS A 141 18.07 19.06 15.39
N GLU A 142 17.64 19.63 16.52
CA GLU A 142 16.89 20.90 16.59
C GLU A 142 15.50 20.87 15.90
N ARG A 143 15.01 19.71 15.48
CA ARG A 143 13.65 19.54 14.97
C ARG A 143 12.76 18.90 16.04
N TYR A 144 11.54 19.41 16.12
CA TYR A 144 10.51 18.91 17.04
C TYR A 144 9.60 17.93 16.30
N PHE A 145 9.36 16.78 16.90
CA PHE A 145 8.43 15.78 16.41
C PHE A 145 7.40 15.49 17.50
N THR A 146 6.13 15.62 17.16
CA THR A 146 5.03 15.24 18.03
C THR A 146 4.54 13.85 17.62
N TYR A 147 4.36 12.95 18.59
CA TYR A 147 3.78 11.64 18.37
C TYR A 147 2.74 11.35 19.45
N TYR A 148 1.80 10.50 19.12
CA TYR A 148 0.66 10.11 19.94
C TYR A 148 0.70 8.62 20.28
#